data_3922ea834f16c58e7d63ee53404740e5
#
_entry.id   3922ea834f16c58e7d63ee53404740e5
#
_cell.length_a   1.000
_cell.length_b   1.000
_cell.length_c   1.000
_cell.angle_alpha   90.00
_cell.angle_beta   90.00
_cell.angle_gamma   90.00
#
_symmetry.space_group_name_H-M   'P 1'
#
loop_
_entity.id
_entity.type
_entity.pdbx_description
1 polymer ?
#
loop_
_entity_poly.entity_id
_entity_poly.type
_entity_poly.pdbx_seq_one_letter_code
_entity_poly.pdbx_strand_id
1 'polypeptide(L)'
;AHKINNCIGQILLARRMGKKRIIAETGAGQHGVATATVAARFGLQCVIYMGTTDIDRQQANVFRMKLLGAEVRPVVAGTGTLKDAMNEALRDWVTNVADTYYLIGTVAGPHPYPAMVRDFQAVIGKETRDQLQAQEGRLPDSLVACIGGGSNALGLFHPFLDDASVKIIGVEAAGHGIETGEHAASLQGGTPGVLHGNRTYLLQDDDGQIVDAHSISAGLDYPGIGPEHSWLHDVGRVEYTSVKDDEALAAFHLCCKLEGIIPALESAHAL
;
A
#
# COMPACT_ATOMS: atom_id res chain seq x y z
N ALA A 1 -9.70 -3.44 6.94
CA ALA A 1 -8.40 -2.89 6.56
C ALA A 1 -8.56 -1.47 6.03
N HIS A 2 -7.53 -0.64 6.19
CA HIS A 2 -7.50 0.79 5.84
C HIS A 2 -7.86 1.09 4.37
N LYS A 3 -7.64 0.16 3.45
CA LYS A 3 -7.85 0.37 2.00
C LYS A 3 -9.27 0.78 1.63
N ILE A 4 -10.26 0.42 2.44
CA ILE A 4 -11.66 0.79 2.18
C ILE A 4 -11.88 2.31 2.21
N ASN A 5 -11.16 3.07 3.04
CA ASN A 5 -11.26 4.53 3.11
C ASN A 5 -10.94 5.15 1.75
N ASN A 6 -9.81 4.78 1.19
CA ASN A 6 -9.38 5.20 -0.14
C ASN A 6 -10.38 4.73 -1.23
N CYS A 7 -10.82 3.48 -1.18
CA CYS A 7 -11.76 2.94 -2.16
C CYS A 7 -13.10 3.68 -2.17
N ILE A 8 -13.63 4.06 -0.99
CA ILE A 8 -14.86 4.87 -0.89
C ILE A 8 -14.64 6.24 -1.54
N GLY A 9 -13.55 6.93 -1.23
CA GLY A 9 -13.24 8.23 -1.83
C GLY A 9 -13.15 8.15 -3.34
N GLN A 10 -12.38 7.20 -3.86
CA GLN A 10 -12.17 7.06 -5.30
C GLN A 10 -13.43 6.61 -6.05
N ILE A 11 -14.25 5.69 -5.48
CA ILE A 11 -15.47 5.24 -6.16
C ILE A 11 -16.50 6.37 -6.28
N LEU A 12 -16.60 7.24 -5.28
CA LEU A 12 -17.46 8.41 -5.32
C LEU A 12 -16.99 9.41 -6.38
N LEU A 13 -15.68 9.60 -6.50
CA LEU A 13 -15.08 10.41 -7.55
C LEU A 13 -15.36 9.82 -8.94
N ALA A 14 -15.13 8.52 -9.13
CA ALA A 14 -15.39 7.82 -10.38
C ALA A 14 -16.85 7.98 -10.83
N ARG A 15 -17.80 7.85 -9.91
CA ARG A 15 -19.22 8.08 -10.18
C ARG A 15 -19.51 9.54 -10.58
N ARG A 16 -18.91 10.50 -9.88
CA ARG A 16 -19.05 11.93 -10.21
C ARG A 16 -18.49 12.26 -11.60
N MET A 17 -17.45 11.53 -12.02
CA MET A 17 -16.87 11.62 -13.37
C MET A 17 -17.67 10.85 -14.43
N GLY A 18 -18.76 10.18 -14.07
CA GLY A 18 -19.59 9.39 -15.00
C GLY A 18 -18.95 8.10 -15.48
N LYS A 19 -17.92 7.59 -14.79
CA LYS A 19 -17.24 6.35 -15.16
C LYS A 19 -18.13 5.14 -14.90
N LYS A 20 -18.06 4.15 -15.79
CA LYS A 20 -18.92 2.95 -15.75
C LYS A 20 -18.17 1.69 -15.34
N ARG A 21 -16.87 1.70 -15.52
CA ARG A 21 -15.97 0.58 -15.26
C ARG A 21 -14.87 1.01 -14.29
N ILE A 22 -14.62 0.17 -13.30
CA ILE A 22 -13.54 0.32 -12.33
C ILE A 22 -12.52 -0.76 -12.58
N ILE A 23 -11.25 -0.39 -12.61
CA ILE A 23 -10.14 -1.33 -12.59
C ILE A 23 -9.25 -1.04 -11.38
N ALA A 24 -8.60 -2.08 -10.87
CA ALA A 24 -7.62 -1.97 -9.80
C ALA A 24 -6.57 -3.07 -9.92
N GLU A 25 -5.42 -2.83 -9.33
CA GLU A 25 -4.39 -3.83 -9.06
C GLU A 25 -4.57 -4.41 -7.66
N THR A 26 -3.99 -5.58 -7.41
CA THR A 26 -3.84 -6.10 -6.05
C THR A 26 -2.71 -7.11 -5.96
N GLY A 27 -1.98 -7.14 -4.84
CA GLY A 27 -1.01 -8.16 -4.47
C GLY A 27 -1.62 -9.08 -3.40
N ALA A 28 -1.59 -8.70 -2.13
CA ALA A 28 -2.20 -9.45 -1.01
C ALA A 28 -3.72 -9.67 -1.14
N GLY A 29 -4.39 -9.04 -2.10
CA GLY A 29 -5.82 -9.17 -2.33
C GLY A 29 -6.70 -8.21 -1.52
N GLN A 30 -6.18 -7.52 -0.53
CA GLN A 30 -6.97 -6.63 0.34
C GLN A 30 -7.53 -5.42 -0.42
N HIS A 31 -6.72 -4.81 -1.30
CA HIS A 31 -7.18 -3.72 -2.14
C HIS A 31 -8.23 -4.20 -3.16
N GLY A 32 -8.00 -5.37 -3.77
CA GLY A 32 -8.95 -5.98 -4.68
C GLY A 32 -10.31 -6.24 -4.03
N VAL A 33 -10.33 -6.80 -2.83
CA VAL A 33 -11.57 -7.03 -2.07
C VAL A 33 -12.27 -5.71 -1.73
N ALA A 34 -11.53 -4.70 -1.26
CA ALA A 34 -12.10 -3.38 -0.95
C ALA A 34 -12.69 -2.72 -2.20
N THR A 35 -11.99 -2.78 -3.34
CA THR A 35 -12.48 -2.25 -4.63
C THR A 35 -13.71 -3.00 -5.13
N ALA A 36 -13.69 -4.33 -5.09
CA ALA A 36 -14.85 -5.15 -5.45
C ALA A 36 -16.07 -4.84 -4.57
N THR A 37 -15.86 -4.63 -3.26
CA THR A 37 -16.91 -4.25 -2.31
C THR A 37 -17.59 -2.94 -2.69
N VAL A 38 -16.82 -1.88 -2.94
CA VAL A 38 -17.41 -0.59 -3.31
C VAL A 38 -18.01 -0.62 -4.72
N ALA A 39 -17.39 -1.33 -5.66
CA ALA A 39 -17.93 -1.49 -7.01
C ALA A 39 -19.29 -2.22 -6.97
N ALA A 40 -19.41 -3.32 -6.25
CA ALA A 40 -20.66 -4.04 -6.04
C ALA A 40 -21.73 -3.14 -5.40
N ARG A 41 -21.36 -2.40 -4.34
CA ARG A 41 -22.29 -1.50 -3.63
C ARG A 41 -22.86 -0.40 -4.52
N PHE A 42 -22.07 0.08 -5.49
CA PHE A 42 -22.46 1.15 -6.40
C PHE A 42 -22.89 0.67 -7.80
N GLY A 43 -22.92 -0.64 -8.05
CA GLY A 43 -23.38 -1.24 -9.31
C GLY A 43 -22.48 -0.93 -10.49
N LEU A 44 -21.16 -0.83 -10.27
CA LEU A 44 -20.18 -0.58 -11.33
C LEU A 44 -19.46 -1.86 -11.74
N GLN A 45 -19.14 -1.99 -13.02
CA GLN A 45 -18.30 -3.08 -13.51
C GLN A 45 -16.91 -2.99 -12.85
N CYS A 46 -16.41 -4.14 -12.38
CA CYS A 46 -15.13 -4.20 -11.66
C CYS A 46 -14.22 -5.27 -12.24
N VAL A 47 -12.98 -4.86 -12.57
CA VAL A 47 -11.91 -5.77 -13.01
C VAL A 47 -10.70 -5.57 -12.11
N ILE A 48 -10.21 -6.67 -11.54
CA ILE A 48 -9.04 -6.67 -10.64
C ILE A 48 -7.90 -7.42 -11.31
N TYR A 49 -6.79 -6.72 -11.54
CA TYR A 49 -5.54 -7.31 -12.00
C TYR A 49 -4.76 -7.87 -10.81
N MET A 50 -4.34 -9.11 -10.90
CA MET A 50 -3.59 -9.79 -9.85
C MET A 50 -2.56 -10.73 -10.45
N GLY A 51 -1.34 -10.67 -9.97
CA GLY A 51 -0.28 -11.55 -10.42
C GLY A 51 -0.58 -13.01 -10.09
N THR A 52 -0.17 -13.95 -10.95
CA THR A 52 -0.44 -15.38 -10.78
C THR A 52 0.16 -15.91 -9.49
N THR A 53 1.37 -15.47 -9.12
CA THR A 53 2.01 -15.84 -7.86
C THR A 53 1.18 -15.40 -6.65
N ASP A 54 0.64 -14.18 -6.69
CA ASP A 54 -0.21 -13.65 -5.63
C ASP A 54 -1.59 -14.32 -5.59
N ILE A 55 -2.16 -14.68 -6.76
CA ILE A 55 -3.40 -15.46 -6.83
C ILE A 55 -3.26 -16.78 -6.07
N ASP A 56 -2.16 -17.48 -6.27
CA ASP A 56 -1.91 -18.77 -5.61
C ASP A 56 -1.77 -18.64 -4.08
N ARG A 57 -1.09 -17.57 -3.62
CA ARG A 57 -0.92 -17.27 -2.19
C ARG A 57 -2.21 -16.83 -1.51
N GLN A 58 -3.13 -16.17 -2.23
CA GLN A 58 -4.24 -15.38 -1.68
C GLN A 58 -5.62 -15.85 -2.18
N GLN A 59 -5.82 -17.16 -2.35
CA GLN A 59 -7.05 -17.77 -2.88
C GLN A 59 -8.33 -17.33 -2.15
N ALA A 60 -8.25 -17.14 -0.82
CA ALA A 60 -9.39 -16.69 -0.03
C ALA A 60 -9.87 -15.28 -0.44
N ASN A 61 -8.94 -14.38 -0.78
CA ASN A 61 -9.28 -13.04 -1.27
C ASN A 61 -9.77 -13.08 -2.71
N VAL A 62 -9.19 -13.93 -3.56
CA VAL A 62 -9.68 -14.17 -4.93
C VAL A 62 -11.13 -14.65 -4.91
N PHE A 63 -11.47 -15.58 -4.03
CA PHE A 63 -12.84 -16.04 -3.84
C PHE A 63 -13.78 -14.90 -3.43
N ARG A 64 -13.37 -14.06 -2.47
CA ARG A 64 -14.17 -12.90 -2.02
C ARG A 64 -14.43 -11.90 -3.14
N MET A 65 -13.40 -11.58 -3.96
CA MET A 65 -13.55 -10.68 -5.10
C MET A 65 -14.56 -11.21 -6.11
N LYS A 66 -14.48 -12.51 -6.47
CA LYS A 66 -15.41 -13.17 -7.37
C LYS A 66 -16.83 -13.22 -6.80
N LEU A 67 -16.99 -13.49 -5.51
CA LEU A 67 -18.29 -13.48 -4.83
C LEU A 67 -18.95 -12.09 -4.87
N LEU A 68 -18.16 -11.02 -4.83
CA LEU A 68 -18.61 -9.64 -4.98
C LEU A 68 -18.88 -9.23 -6.44
N GLY A 69 -18.73 -10.15 -7.39
CA GLY A 69 -19.01 -9.93 -8.81
C GLY A 69 -17.87 -9.28 -9.60
N ALA A 70 -16.67 -9.16 -9.02
CA ALA A 70 -15.52 -8.66 -9.73
C ALA A 70 -14.90 -9.76 -10.64
N GLU A 71 -14.45 -9.36 -11.83
CA GLU A 71 -13.59 -10.17 -12.67
C GLU A 71 -12.15 -10.07 -12.13
N VAL A 72 -11.53 -11.21 -11.80
CA VAL A 72 -10.12 -11.26 -11.44
C VAL A 72 -9.32 -11.71 -12.65
N ARG A 73 -8.46 -10.82 -13.16
CA ARG A 73 -7.59 -11.10 -14.32
C ARG A 73 -6.19 -11.48 -13.86
N PRO A 74 -5.76 -12.72 -14.16
CA PRO A 74 -4.41 -13.15 -13.83
C PRO A 74 -3.39 -12.44 -14.71
N VAL A 75 -2.29 -12.01 -14.11
CA VAL A 75 -1.13 -11.42 -14.80
C VAL A 75 0.03 -12.39 -14.69
N VAL A 76 0.48 -12.89 -15.83
CA VAL A 76 1.58 -13.87 -15.94
C VAL A 76 2.93 -13.22 -16.29
N ALA A 77 2.94 -11.92 -16.60
CA ALA A 77 4.13 -11.19 -16.97
C ALA A 77 5.06 -11.00 -15.76
N GLY A 78 6.36 -10.90 -16.01
CA GLY A 78 7.37 -10.67 -14.97
C GLY A 78 7.38 -11.78 -13.92
N THR A 79 7.36 -11.41 -12.65
CA THR A 79 7.30 -12.33 -11.50
C THR A 79 5.88 -12.73 -11.11
N GLY A 80 4.87 -12.19 -11.81
CA GLY A 80 3.46 -12.44 -11.50
C GLY A 80 3.05 -11.90 -10.12
N THR A 81 3.56 -10.73 -9.75
CA THR A 81 3.30 -10.06 -8.46
C THR A 81 2.65 -8.68 -8.64
N LEU A 82 2.51 -7.92 -7.55
CA LEU A 82 1.85 -6.61 -7.52
C LEU A 82 2.40 -5.62 -8.56
N LYS A 83 3.72 -5.56 -8.76
CA LYS A 83 4.36 -4.68 -9.77
C LYS A 83 3.78 -4.92 -11.16
N ASP A 84 3.65 -6.18 -11.55
CA ASP A 84 3.17 -6.57 -12.87
C ASP A 84 1.65 -6.32 -13.00
N ALA A 85 0.90 -6.56 -11.93
CA ALA A 85 -0.51 -6.21 -11.87
C ALA A 85 -0.76 -4.70 -12.05
N MET A 86 0.07 -3.84 -11.45
CA MET A 86 0.02 -2.39 -11.65
C MET A 86 0.31 -2.02 -13.10
N ASN A 87 1.31 -2.63 -13.73
CA ASN A 87 1.63 -2.39 -15.14
C ASN A 87 0.43 -2.68 -16.05
N GLU A 88 -0.24 -3.83 -15.86
CA GLU A 88 -1.41 -4.20 -16.66
C GLU A 88 -2.61 -3.29 -16.40
N ALA A 89 -2.86 -2.93 -15.13
CA ALA A 89 -3.92 -1.99 -14.79
C ALA A 89 -3.68 -0.62 -15.45
N LEU A 90 -2.45 -0.11 -15.43
CA LEU A 90 -2.09 1.15 -16.10
C LEU A 90 -2.28 1.07 -17.62
N ARG A 91 -1.90 -0.04 -18.27
CA ARG A 91 -2.11 -0.25 -19.72
C ARG A 91 -3.59 -0.24 -20.08
N ASP A 92 -4.41 -0.98 -19.33
CA ASP A 92 -5.86 -0.98 -19.53
C ASP A 92 -6.45 0.44 -19.32
N TRP A 93 -6.03 1.12 -18.26
CA TRP A 93 -6.53 2.46 -17.96
C TRP A 93 -6.26 3.47 -19.07
N VAL A 94 -5.01 3.57 -19.55
CA VAL A 94 -4.69 4.54 -20.61
C VAL A 94 -5.38 4.22 -21.92
N THR A 95 -5.67 2.93 -22.18
CA THR A 95 -6.40 2.47 -23.37
C THR A 95 -7.88 2.83 -23.29
N ASN A 96 -8.48 2.74 -22.10
CA ASN A 96 -9.94 2.85 -21.89
C ASN A 96 -10.33 4.02 -20.99
N VAL A 97 -9.51 5.07 -20.95
CA VAL A 97 -9.67 6.20 -20.01
C VAL A 97 -11.03 6.91 -20.12
N ALA A 98 -11.69 6.83 -21.28
CA ALA A 98 -12.97 7.52 -21.51
C ALA A 98 -14.07 7.04 -20.55
N ASP A 99 -14.21 5.75 -20.31
CA ASP A 99 -15.26 5.14 -19.50
C ASP A 99 -14.77 4.42 -18.25
N THR A 100 -13.46 4.21 -18.15
CA THR A 100 -12.79 3.44 -17.10
C THR A 100 -12.08 4.35 -16.10
N TYR A 101 -12.21 4.03 -14.82
CA TYR A 101 -11.48 4.66 -13.73
C TYR A 101 -10.50 3.66 -13.11
N TYR A 102 -9.24 4.03 -13.02
CA TYR A 102 -8.24 3.26 -12.30
C TYR A 102 -8.28 3.65 -10.82
N LEU A 103 -8.75 2.72 -9.99
CA LEU A 103 -8.83 2.87 -8.55
C LEU A 103 -7.56 2.31 -7.92
N ILE A 104 -6.55 3.19 -7.74
CA ILE A 104 -5.22 2.80 -7.26
C ILE A 104 -5.22 2.50 -5.75
N GLY A 105 -4.46 1.48 -5.34
CA GLY A 105 -4.47 0.96 -3.97
C GLY A 105 -3.43 1.54 -3.02
N THR A 106 -2.52 2.39 -3.51
CA THR A 106 -1.44 2.96 -2.70
C THR A 106 -1.12 4.40 -3.12
N VAL A 107 -0.23 5.08 -2.37
CA VAL A 107 0.20 6.47 -2.62
C VAL A 107 1.28 6.54 -3.71
N ALA A 108 1.11 5.79 -4.79
CA ALA A 108 1.99 5.74 -5.95
C ALA A 108 1.24 6.16 -7.22
N GLY A 109 1.94 6.17 -8.35
CA GLY A 109 1.35 6.55 -9.63
C GLY A 109 1.52 8.04 -9.97
N PRO A 110 1.05 8.46 -11.16
CA PRO A 110 1.17 9.83 -11.59
C PRO A 110 0.29 10.77 -10.74
N HIS A 111 0.68 12.04 -10.70
CA HIS A 111 -0.20 13.06 -10.07
C HIS A 111 -1.60 13.04 -10.72
N PRO A 112 -2.70 13.11 -9.95
CA PRO A 112 -2.80 13.43 -8.53
C PRO A 112 -2.92 12.22 -7.58
N TYR A 113 -2.70 10.99 -8.05
CA TYR A 113 -2.94 9.77 -7.27
C TYR A 113 -2.28 9.75 -5.89
N PRO A 114 -0.97 10.07 -5.72
CA PRO A 114 -0.35 10.04 -4.40
C PRO A 114 -1.07 10.95 -3.39
N ALA A 115 -1.32 12.20 -3.76
CA ALA A 115 -2.01 13.16 -2.89
C ALA A 115 -3.46 12.74 -2.60
N MET A 116 -4.18 12.27 -3.63
CA MET A 116 -5.57 11.84 -3.49
C MET A 116 -5.70 10.64 -2.53
N VAL A 117 -4.85 9.64 -2.69
CA VAL A 117 -4.86 8.46 -1.81
C VAL A 117 -4.49 8.84 -0.38
N ARG A 118 -3.44 9.68 -0.18
CA ARG A 118 -3.10 10.24 1.12
C ARG A 118 -4.30 10.92 1.78
N ASP A 119 -4.96 11.81 1.07
CA ASP A 119 -6.07 12.61 1.61
C ASP A 119 -7.26 11.73 2.03
N PHE A 120 -7.59 10.69 1.24
CA PHE A 120 -8.63 9.72 1.61
C PHE A 120 -8.21 8.82 2.78
N GLN A 121 -6.93 8.54 2.95
CA GLN A 121 -6.41 7.79 4.10
C GLN A 121 -6.18 8.66 5.34
N ALA A 122 -6.11 9.98 5.22
CA ALA A 122 -5.82 10.89 6.33
C ALA A 122 -6.88 10.87 7.45
N VAL A 123 -8.05 10.28 7.21
CA VAL A 123 -9.04 10.00 8.25
C VAL A 123 -8.44 9.18 9.40
N ILE A 124 -7.48 8.29 9.11
CA ILE A 124 -6.78 7.48 10.13
C ILE A 124 -6.08 8.38 11.16
N GLY A 125 -5.23 9.29 10.69
CA GLY A 125 -4.49 10.18 11.59
C GLY A 125 -5.39 11.22 12.28
N LYS A 126 -6.44 11.69 11.60
CA LYS A 126 -7.44 12.61 12.21
C LYS A 126 -8.15 11.93 13.38
N GLU A 127 -8.70 10.74 13.15
CA GLU A 127 -9.36 9.96 14.20
C GLU A 127 -8.39 9.56 15.32
N THR A 128 -7.14 9.20 14.98
CA THR A 128 -6.09 8.91 15.97
C THR A 128 -5.86 10.12 16.89
N ARG A 129 -5.74 11.32 16.33
CA ARG A 129 -5.56 12.55 17.09
C ARG A 129 -6.73 12.79 18.05
N ASP A 130 -7.96 12.71 17.53
CA ASP A 130 -9.17 12.97 18.32
C ASP A 130 -9.34 11.94 19.45
N GLN A 131 -9.07 10.65 19.16
CA GLN A 131 -9.16 9.57 20.13
C GLN A 131 -8.11 9.70 21.23
N LEU A 132 -6.84 9.97 20.89
CA LEU A 132 -5.78 10.17 21.88
C LEU A 132 -6.03 11.41 22.72
N GLN A 133 -6.49 12.50 22.14
CA GLN A 133 -6.85 13.70 22.90
C GLN A 133 -8.01 13.43 23.88
N ALA A 134 -8.98 12.59 23.49
CA ALA A 134 -10.08 12.23 24.36
C ALA A 134 -9.68 11.25 25.48
N GLN A 135 -8.76 10.33 25.22
CA GLN A 135 -8.34 9.28 26.14
C GLN A 135 -7.22 9.73 27.08
N GLU A 136 -6.22 10.43 26.53
CA GLU A 136 -4.95 10.76 27.22
C GLU A 136 -4.77 12.27 27.46
N GLY A 137 -5.62 13.11 26.85
CA GLY A 137 -5.51 14.58 26.95
C GLY A 137 -4.27 15.19 26.27
N ARG A 138 -3.57 14.42 25.42
CA ARG A 138 -2.34 14.82 24.74
C ARG A 138 -2.12 14.13 23.40
N LEU A 139 -1.18 14.63 22.61
CA LEU A 139 -0.70 13.96 21.40
C LEU A 139 0.16 12.74 21.77
N PRO A 140 0.34 11.77 20.86
CA PRO A 140 1.24 10.65 21.07
C PRO A 140 2.71 11.12 21.12
N ASP A 141 3.54 10.36 21.81
CA ASP A 141 5.00 10.58 21.79
C ASP A 141 5.59 10.13 20.45
N SER A 142 5.02 9.06 19.89
CA SER A 142 5.46 8.54 18.60
C SER A 142 4.32 7.88 17.81
N LEU A 143 4.48 7.88 16.48
CA LEU A 143 3.67 7.12 15.53
C LEU A 143 4.58 6.13 14.81
N VAL A 144 4.13 4.87 14.70
CA VAL A 144 4.86 3.82 14.01
C VAL A 144 3.94 3.15 12.99
N ALA A 145 4.41 2.94 11.77
CA ALA A 145 3.64 2.23 10.76
C ALA A 145 4.54 1.46 9.78
N CYS A 146 4.08 0.30 9.34
CA CYS A 146 4.73 -0.48 8.29
C CYS A 146 4.55 0.18 6.92
N ILE A 147 5.54 0.02 6.04
CA ILE A 147 5.57 0.65 4.72
C ILE A 147 5.87 -0.38 3.63
N GLY A 148 4.87 -0.54 2.73
CA GLY A 148 5.08 -1.06 1.39
C GLY A 148 5.03 0.15 0.44
N GLY A 149 3.95 0.33 -0.34
CA GLY A 149 3.74 1.61 -1.05
C GLY A 149 3.49 2.81 -0.13
N GLY A 150 3.03 2.58 1.12
CA GLY A 150 3.01 3.56 2.21
C GLY A 150 1.69 4.27 2.45
N SER A 151 0.56 3.82 1.88
CA SER A 151 -0.72 4.55 2.03
C SER A 151 -1.27 4.55 3.46
N ASN A 152 -1.12 3.46 4.20
CA ASN A 152 -1.53 3.40 5.61
C ASN A 152 -0.71 4.38 6.46
N ALA A 153 0.59 4.38 6.25
CA ALA A 153 1.53 5.23 6.97
C ALA A 153 1.27 6.72 6.69
N LEU A 154 1.12 7.14 5.42
CA LEU A 154 0.76 8.52 5.11
C LEU A 154 -0.60 8.92 5.66
N GLY A 155 -1.58 8.01 5.64
CA GLY A 155 -2.87 8.25 6.26
C GLY A 155 -2.79 8.55 7.76
N LEU A 156 -1.87 7.87 8.46
CA LEU A 156 -1.58 8.13 9.87
C LEU A 156 -0.71 9.38 10.06
N PHE A 157 0.38 9.51 9.30
CA PHE A 157 1.43 10.52 9.53
C PHE A 157 1.03 11.91 9.09
N HIS A 158 0.33 12.04 7.96
CA HIS A 158 0.05 13.33 7.34
C HIS A 158 -0.60 14.35 8.28
N PRO A 159 -1.62 14.02 9.09
CA PRO A 159 -2.19 14.97 10.06
C PRO A 159 -1.26 15.37 11.21
N PHE A 160 -0.10 14.72 11.37
CA PHE A 160 0.88 14.98 12.43
C PHE A 160 2.20 15.56 11.91
N LEU A 161 2.32 15.86 10.62
CA LEU A 161 3.59 16.32 10.06
C LEU A 161 4.07 17.65 10.64
N ASP A 162 3.13 18.53 11.02
CA ASP A 162 3.45 19.84 11.63
C ASP A 162 3.69 19.75 13.14
N ASP A 163 3.42 18.61 13.77
CA ASP A 163 3.63 18.43 15.21
C ASP A 163 5.07 17.96 15.48
N ALA A 164 6.00 18.89 15.61
CA ALA A 164 7.43 18.59 15.78
C ALA A 164 7.75 17.75 17.03
N SER A 165 6.87 17.74 18.04
CA SER A 165 7.01 16.92 19.26
C SER A 165 6.66 15.44 19.05
N VAL A 166 5.96 15.10 17.97
CA VAL A 166 5.59 13.72 17.66
C VAL A 166 6.67 13.07 16.80
N LYS A 167 7.32 12.05 17.34
CA LYS A 167 8.27 11.24 16.58
C LYS A 167 7.50 10.37 15.59
N ILE A 168 7.94 10.30 14.32
CA ILE A 168 7.28 9.50 13.30
C ILE A 168 8.27 8.49 12.73
N ILE A 169 7.89 7.21 12.74
CA ILE A 169 8.73 6.08 12.33
C ILE A 169 8.02 5.25 11.29
N GLY A 170 8.64 5.12 10.12
CA GLY A 170 8.22 4.21 9.07
C GLY A 170 9.07 2.95 9.05
N VAL A 171 8.45 1.77 8.99
CA VAL A 171 9.15 0.49 9.03
C VAL A 171 9.00 -0.24 7.71
N GLU A 172 10.11 -0.40 6.99
CA GLU A 172 10.19 -1.16 5.74
C GLU A 172 10.45 -2.65 6.00
N ALA A 173 10.16 -3.49 5.02
CA ALA A 173 10.45 -4.93 5.10
C ALA A 173 11.89 -5.21 4.61
N ALA A 174 12.76 -5.63 5.52
CA ALA A 174 14.12 -6.05 5.19
C ALA A 174 14.21 -7.50 4.68
N GLY A 175 13.10 -8.22 4.60
CA GLY A 175 13.08 -9.60 4.08
C GLY A 175 14.09 -10.49 4.76
N HIS A 176 14.99 -11.08 3.98
CA HIS A 176 16.12 -11.89 4.50
C HIS A 176 17.34 -11.05 4.93
N GLY A 177 17.26 -9.72 4.77
CA GLY A 177 18.33 -8.76 5.04
C GLY A 177 18.68 -7.93 3.82
N ILE A 178 18.88 -6.62 3.99
CA ILE A 178 19.20 -5.71 2.89
C ILE A 178 20.48 -6.18 2.15
N GLU A 179 21.44 -6.68 2.91
CA GLU A 179 22.73 -7.19 2.39
C GLU A 179 22.59 -8.41 1.47
N THR A 180 21.46 -9.11 1.51
CA THR A 180 21.21 -10.28 0.65
C THR A 180 20.65 -9.92 -0.72
N GLY A 181 20.10 -8.70 -0.86
CA GLY A 181 19.32 -8.27 -2.03
C GLY A 181 17.88 -8.79 -2.03
N GLU A 182 17.49 -9.66 -1.08
CA GLU A 182 16.14 -10.21 -0.95
C GLU A 182 15.36 -9.42 0.11
N HIS A 183 14.92 -8.21 -0.23
CA HIS A 183 14.20 -7.28 0.65
C HIS A 183 13.25 -6.36 -0.15
N ALA A 184 12.40 -5.61 0.56
CA ALA A 184 11.52 -4.59 -0.02
C ALA A 184 11.74 -3.19 0.60
N ALA A 185 12.91 -2.95 1.21
CA ALA A 185 13.27 -1.69 1.86
C ALA A 185 13.82 -0.70 0.81
N SER A 186 12.91 0.02 0.14
CA SER A 186 13.26 0.91 -0.99
C SER A 186 13.99 2.17 -0.57
N LEU A 187 13.75 2.73 0.63
CA LEU A 187 14.46 3.91 1.12
C LEU A 187 15.86 3.56 1.63
N GLN A 188 16.02 2.40 2.24
CA GLN A 188 17.31 2.01 2.82
C GLN A 188 18.23 1.30 1.82
N GLY A 189 17.68 0.50 0.91
CA GLY A 189 18.45 -0.31 -0.03
C GLY A 189 18.32 0.11 -1.49
N GLY A 190 17.44 1.07 -1.80
CA GLY A 190 17.17 1.52 -3.16
C GLY A 190 17.83 2.84 -3.52
N THR A 191 17.58 3.28 -4.74
CA THR A 191 18.09 4.54 -5.31
C THR A 191 16.97 5.36 -5.94
N PRO A 192 17.12 6.70 -6.11
CA PRO A 192 16.12 7.51 -6.78
C PRO A 192 15.92 7.12 -8.25
N GLY A 193 14.67 6.96 -8.67
CA GLY A 193 14.31 6.62 -10.05
C GLY A 193 12.84 6.92 -10.36
N VAL A 194 12.31 6.32 -11.42
CA VAL A 194 10.91 6.49 -11.84
C VAL A 194 10.24 5.12 -11.94
N LEU A 195 9.16 4.95 -11.21
CA LEU A 195 8.34 3.74 -11.23
C LEU A 195 6.85 4.12 -11.27
N HIS A 196 6.05 3.45 -12.12
CA HIS A 196 4.61 3.67 -12.23
C HIS A 196 4.18 5.13 -12.36
N GLY A 197 5.01 5.96 -13.03
CA GLY A 197 4.69 7.37 -13.32
C GLY A 197 4.99 8.35 -12.18
N ASN A 198 5.71 7.96 -11.13
CA ASN A 198 6.22 8.87 -10.11
C ASN A 198 7.72 8.71 -9.89
N ARG A 199 8.39 9.80 -9.53
CA ARG A 199 9.76 9.79 -9.06
C ARG A 199 9.79 9.41 -7.58
N THR A 200 10.63 8.42 -7.24
CA THR A 200 10.68 7.86 -5.88
C THR A 200 12.01 7.14 -5.66
N TYR A 201 12.25 6.64 -4.45
CA TYR A 201 13.24 5.59 -4.20
C TYR A 201 12.68 4.24 -4.64
N LEU A 202 13.50 3.44 -5.29
CA LEU A 202 13.12 2.10 -5.77
C LEU A 202 14.32 1.16 -5.84
N LEU A 203 14.03 -0.13 -5.82
CA LEU A 203 15.02 -1.18 -6.01
C LEU A 203 15.30 -1.34 -7.49
N GLN A 204 16.50 -0.94 -7.91
CA GLN A 204 16.97 -1.03 -9.30
C GLN A 204 18.46 -1.32 -9.35
N ASP A 205 18.88 -1.97 -10.43
CA ASP A 205 20.29 -2.19 -10.73
C ASP A 205 20.95 -0.96 -11.36
N ASP A 206 22.24 -1.07 -11.68
CA ASP A 206 23.04 0.01 -12.29
C ASP A 206 22.54 0.40 -13.69
N ASP A 207 21.82 -0.48 -14.37
CA ASP A 207 21.20 -0.23 -15.68
C ASP A 207 19.77 0.36 -15.55
N GLY A 208 19.29 0.58 -14.31
CA GLY A 208 17.98 1.12 -14.02
C GLY A 208 16.84 0.11 -14.18
N GLN A 209 17.15 -1.19 -14.24
CA GLN A 209 16.15 -2.23 -14.26
C GLN A 209 15.64 -2.50 -12.84
N ILE A 210 14.33 -2.69 -12.71
CA ILE A 210 13.71 -3.00 -11.42
C ILE A 210 14.17 -4.36 -10.91
N VAL A 211 14.75 -4.37 -9.72
CA VAL A 211 15.10 -5.58 -9.00
C VAL A 211 13.83 -6.09 -8.27
N ASP A 212 13.65 -7.41 -8.25
CA ASP A 212 12.52 -8.03 -7.56
C ASP A 212 12.63 -7.79 -6.05
N ALA A 213 11.51 -7.39 -5.46
CA ALA A 213 11.41 -7.25 -4.02
C ALA A 213 11.13 -8.61 -3.35
N HIS A 214 11.41 -8.69 -2.05
CA HIS A 214 11.01 -9.81 -1.22
C HIS A 214 10.52 -9.35 0.15
N SER A 215 9.39 -9.89 0.57
CA SER A 215 8.86 -9.82 1.93
C SER A 215 7.96 -11.01 2.20
N ILE A 216 8.02 -11.57 3.41
CA ILE A 216 7.05 -12.57 3.90
C ILE A 216 5.61 -12.00 3.86
N SER A 217 5.48 -10.68 3.91
CA SER A 217 4.22 -9.95 3.86
C SER A 217 3.93 -9.50 2.44
N ALA A 218 2.95 -10.12 1.78
CA ALA A 218 2.57 -9.77 0.41
C ALA A 218 2.14 -8.30 0.24
N GLY A 219 1.65 -7.65 1.30
CA GLY A 219 1.28 -6.24 1.28
C GLY A 219 2.46 -5.27 1.34
N LEU A 220 3.66 -5.76 1.68
CA LEU A 220 4.91 -5.00 1.71
C LEU A 220 5.87 -5.40 0.57
N ASP A 221 5.55 -6.42 -0.20
CA ASP A 221 6.35 -6.94 -1.31
C ASP A 221 6.19 -6.04 -2.54
N TYR A 222 6.92 -4.91 -2.55
CA TYR A 222 6.87 -3.90 -3.60
C TYR A 222 8.22 -3.19 -3.72
N PRO A 223 8.78 -3.05 -4.94
CA PRO A 223 10.15 -2.54 -5.13
C PRO A 223 10.26 -1.01 -5.13
N GLY A 224 9.25 -0.30 -4.67
CA GLY A 224 9.22 1.16 -4.61
C GLY A 224 8.42 1.67 -3.43
N ILE A 225 8.31 2.98 -3.33
CA ILE A 225 7.58 3.65 -2.25
C ILE A 225 6.84 4.89 -2.79
N GLY A 226 5.88 5.41 -2.05
CA GLY A 226 5.21 6.65 -2.41
C GLY A 226 6.16 7.86 -2.45
N PRO A 227 6.01 8.79 -3.42
CA PRO A 227 6.94 9.91 -3.58
C PRO A 227 6.96 10.86 -2.39
N GLU A 228 5.88 10.98 -1.64
CA GLU A 228 5.83 11.80 -0.43
C GLU A 228 6.66 11.17 0.70
N HIS A 229 6.72 9.84 0.82
CA HIS A 229 7.65 9.18 1.73
C HIS A 229 9.10 9.47 1.37
N SER A 230 9.45 9.44 0.08
CA SER A 230 10.78 9.79 -0.39
C SER A 230 11.16 11.22 0.02
N TRP A 231 10.23 12.16 -0.14
CA TRP A 231 10.43 13.54 0.30
C TRP A 231 10.56 13.66 1.83
N LEU A 232 9.70 12.97 2.60
CA LEU A 232 9.75 12.97 4.07
C LEU A 232 11.06 12.38 4.60
N HIS A 233 11.61 11.40 3.90
CA HIS A 233 12.95 10.85 4.17
C HIS A 233 14.03 11.92 3.92
N ASP A 234 14.03 12.55 2.76
CA ASP A 234 15.05 13.52 2.35
C ASP A 234 15.09 14.76 3.28
N VAL A 235 13.92 15.21 3.76
CA VAL A 235 13.85 16.34 4.70
C VAL A 235 14.02 15.94 6.17
N GLY A 236 14.14 14.63 6.46
CA GLY A 236 14.35 14.12 7.81
C GLY A 236 13.17 14.29 8.76
N ARG A 237 11.92 14.41 8.23
CA ARG A 237 10.73 14.54 9.10
C ARG A 237 10.27 13.20 9.65
N VAL A 238 10.48 12.14 8.91
CA VAL A 238 10.14 10.77 9.29
C VAL A 238 11.43 9.95 9.35
N GLU A 239 11.62 9.23 10.44
CA GLU A 239 12.68 8.23 10.57
C GLU A 239 12.23 6.95 9.90
N TYR A 240 13.07 6.39 9.02
CA TYR A 240 12.77 5.11 8.38
C TYR A 240 13.75 4.06 8.85
N THR A 241 13.20 2.92 9.23
CA THR A 241 13.94 1.72 9.63
C THR A 241 13.40 0.51 8.89
N SER A 242 14.02 -0.63 9.07
CA SER A 242 13.53 -1.89 8.48
C SER A 242 13.69 -3.04 9.44
N VAL A 243 12.87 -4.07 9.29
CA VAL A 243 12.91 -5.31 10.08
C VAL A 243 12.90 -6.51 9.16
N LYS A 244 13.57 -7.60 9.58
CA LYS A 244 13.64 -8.87 8.86
C LYS A 244 12.38 -9.70 9.06
N ASP A 245 12.18 -10.69 8.19
CA ASP A 245 11.01 -11.57 8.23
C ASP A 245 10.89 -12.35 9.55
N ASP A 246 12.00 -12.80 10.12
CA ASP A 246 12.04 -13.51 11.41
C ASP A 246 11.69 -12.58 12.59
N GLU A 247 12.15 -11.33 12.58
CA GLU A 247 11.80 -10.32 13.57
C GLU A 247 10.31 -10.00 13.52
N ALA A 248 9.76 -9.80 12.31
CA ALA A 248 8.34 -9.56 12.10
C ALA A 248 7.48 -10.75 12.59
N LEU A 249 7.92 -12.00 12.35
CA LEU A 249 7.25 -13.19 12.85
C LEU A 249 7.31 -13.30 14.38
N ALA A 250 8.45 -12.95 14.98
CA ALA A 250 8.58 -12.92 16.44
C ALA A 250 7.60 -11.90 17.05
N ALA A 251 7.51 -10.69 16.47
CA ALA A 251 6.56 -9.66 16.91
C ALA A 251 5.10 -10.10 16.70
N PHE A 252 4.78 -10.76 15.57
CA PHE A 252 3.48 -11.35 15.31
C PHE A 252 3.05 -12.30 16.44
N HIS A 253 3.91 -13.27 16.78
CA HIS A 253 3.62 -14.23 17.83
C HIS A 253 3.52 -13.59 19.22
N LEU A 254 4.36 -12.59 19.49
CA LEU A 254 4.31 -11.84 20.74
C LEU A 254 2.99 -11.09 20.91
N CYS A 255 2.52 -10.42 19.86
CA CYS A 255 1.22 -9.75 19.84
C CYS A 255 0.07 -10.74 20.10
N CYS A 256 0.09 -11.90 19.42
CA CYS A 256 -0.91 -12.95 19.67
C CYS A 256 -0.94 -13.39 21.13
N LYS A 257 0.24 -13.56 21.75
CA LYS A 257 0.38 -14.06 23.12
C LYS A 257 -0.02 -13.03 24.17
N LEU A 258 0.38 -11.77 23.99
CA LEU A 258 0.21 -10.73 25.02
C LEU A 258 -1.15 -10.04 24.91
N GLU A 259 -1.61 -9.78 23.69
CA GLU A 259 -2.81 -8.98 23.43
C GLU A 259 -4.02 -9.82 23.00
N GLY A 260 -3.82 -11.10 22.68
CA GLY A 260 -4.90 -11.94 22.12
C GLY A 260 -5.35 -11.48 20.72
N ILE A 261 -4.54 -10.67 20.05
CA ILE A 261 -4.82 -10.13 18.71
C ILE A 261 -3.96 -10.91 17.69
N ILE A 262 -4.60 -11.38 16.62
CA ILE A 262 -3.89 -11.94 15.46
C ILE A 262 -3.71 -10.79 14.46
N PRO A 263 -2.54 -10.13 14.41
CA PRO A 263 -2.31 -9.01 13.50
C PRO A 263 -2.13 -9.51 12.06
N ALA A 264 -2.16 -8.60 11.09
CA ALA A 264 -1.63 -8.89 9.77
C ALA A 264 -0.09 -8.93 9.83
N LEU A 265 0.56 -9.70 8.94
CA LEU A 265 2.02 -9.74 8.85
C LEU A 265 2.60 -8.36 8.54
N GLU A 266 1.89 -7.56 7.76
CA GLU A 266 2.24 -6.16 7.50
C GLU A 266 2.39 -5.38 8.81
N SER A 267 1.38 -5.41 9.67
CA SER A 267 1.39 -4.67 10.94
C SER A 267 2.45 -5.19 11.90
N ALA A 268 2.79 -6.48 11.83
CA ALA A 268 3.81 -7.09 12.68
C ALA A 268 5.21 -6.47 12.47
N HIS A 269 5.50 -5.92 11.27
CA HIS A 269 6.74 -5.19 11.01
C HIS A 269 6.85 -3.88 11.81
N ALA A 270 5.74 -3.37 12.32
CA ALA A 270 5.70 -2.11 13.07
C ALA A 270 5.50 -2.31 14.59
N LEU A 271 5.53 -3.55 15.06
CA LEU A 271 5.44 -3.93 16.47
C LEU A 271 6.81 -4.25 17.04
#